data_cac00cf31062e37365f0ac22048c7828
#
_entry.id   cac00cf31062e37365f0ac22048c7828
#
_cell.length_a   1.000
_cell.length_b   1.000
_cell.length_c   1.000
_cell.angle_alpha   90.00
_cell.angle_beta   90.00
_cell.angle_gamma   90.00
#
_symmetry.space_group_name_H-M   'P 1'
#
loop_
_entity.id
_entity.type
_entity.pdbx_description
1 polymer ?
#
loop_
_entity_poly.entity_id
_entity_poly.type
_entity_poly.pdbx_seq_one_letter_code
_entity_poly.pdbx_strand_id
1 'polypeptide(L)'
;MTDTAVSMDRDGAVATIRLNRPDKRNALSVAMWRRLMDLVAAADRDPAVKVIVVTGAGQAFAAGADIDEFAAVFANPRAARVVADVTYRAQKRLHRNAKPTIAKIRGACVGGGCGLALCCDIRIADTTARLGITPGKLGLIYTLADTKRLVDAVGPAKAKDILYTGRILEADEALRIGLIDRLVAPADLDRAVADYAAEICAASQFSARGTKKIVQKILDGAADDTPATRRLFVRAFAEPDFKEGFAAFTQKRKPKFTA
;
A
#
# COMPACT_ATOMS: atom_id res chain seq x y z
N MET A 1 21.52 -8.90 -12.42
CA MET A 1 20.31 -9.74 -12.48
C MET A 1 19.18 -9.31 -11.53
N THR A 2 19.23 -8.15 -10.89
CA THR A 2 18.25 -7.72 -9.87
C THR A 2 17.17 -6.79 -10.38
N ASP A 3 17.27 -6.30 -11.60
CA ASP A 3 16.36 -5.26 -12.14
C ASP A 3 14.99 -5.80 -12.60
N THR A 4 14.87 -7.11 -12.74
CA THR A 4 13.63 -7.77 -13.17
C THR A 4 12.72 -8.23 -12.02
N ALA A 5 13.26 -8.39 -10.79
CA ALA A 5 12.51 -8.91 -9.64
C ALA A 5 11.46 -7.93 -9.09
N VAL A 6 11.62 -6.63 -9.35
CA VAL A 6 10.59 -5.60 -9.12
C VAL A 6 10.64 -4.62 -10.28
N SER A 7 9.57 -4.54 -11.03
CA SER A 7 9.42 -3.64 -12.18
C SER A 7 8.35 -2.59 -11.93
N MET A 8 8.34 -1.55 -12.77
CA MET A 8 7.27 -0.55 -12.79
C MET A 8 6.89 -0.27 -14.23
N ASP A 9 5.61 -0.41 -14.51
CA ASP A 9 4.99 -0.03 -15.78
C ASP A 9 4.07 1.17 -15.53
N ARG A 10 3.86 2.00 -16.56
CA ARG A 10 2.91 3.11 -16.49
C ARG A 10 1.91 3.01 -17.64
N ASP A 11 0.64 3.04 -17.27
CA ASP A 11 -0.47 3.18 -18.19
C ASP A 11 -1.23 4.48 -17.85
N GLY A 12 -1.17 5.45 -18.76
CA GLY A 12 -1.72 6.77 -18.53
C GLY A 12 -1.19 7.41 -17.23
N ALA A 13 -2.07 7.65 -16.28
CA ALA A 13 -1.76 8.25 -14.98
C ALA A 13 -1.55 7.22 -13.85
N VAL A 14 -1.56 5.92 -14.15
CA VAL A 14 -1.39 4.85 -13.18
C VAL A 14 -0.02 4.21 -13.33
N ALA A 15 0.79 4.23 -12.27
CA ALA A 15 2.03 3.47 -12.18
C ALA A 15 1.78 2.14 -11.46
N THR A 16 2.09 1.03 -12.09
CA THR A 16 1.97 -0.31 -11.50
C THR A 16 3.36 -0.84 -11.15
N ILE A 17 3.63 -0.99 -9.86
CA ILE A 17 4.83 -1.64 -9.32
C ILE A 17 4.51 -3.13 -9.13
N ARG A 18 5.25 -3.98 -9.81
CA ARG A 18 5.05 -5.43 -9.81
C ARG A 18 6.21 -6.15 -9.16
N LEU A 19 5.91 -6.96 -8.13
CA LEU A 19 6.84 -7.96 -7.59
C LEU A 19 6.88 -9.12 -8.58
N ASN A 20 8.05 -9.50 -9.07
CA ASN A 20 8.19 -10.41 -10.19
C ASN A 20 9.16 -11.56 -9.89
N ARG A 21 8.78 -12.41 -8.93
CA ARG A 21 9.40 -13.70 -8.60
C ARG A 21 8.30 -14.75 -8.37
N PRO A 22 7.46 -15.04 -9.39
CA PRO A 22 6.29 -15.91 -9.23
C PRO A 22 6.67 -17.34 -8.81
N ASP A 23 7.83 -17.85 -9.20
CA ASP A 23 8.42 -19.12 -8.79
C ASP A 23 8.63 -19.23 -7.27
N LYS A 24 8.94 -18.11 -6.61
CA LYS A 24 9.06 -17.99 -5.15
C LYS A 24 7.84 -17.29 -4.52
N ARG A 25 6.68 -17.28 -5.17
CA ARG A 25 5.46 -16.58 -4.72
C ARG A 25 5.74 -15.15 -4.31
N ASN A 26 6.63 -14.47 -5.04
CA ASN A 26 7.05 -13.09 -4.80
C ASN A 26 7.64 -12.84 -3.39
N ALA A 27 8.31 -13.83 -2.79
CA ALA A 27 9.04 -13.67 -1.54
C ALA A 27 10.02 -12.50 -1.63
N LEU A 28 10.03 -11.63 -0.62
CA LEU A 28 10.67 -10.33 -0.63
C LEU A 28 12.12 -10.43 -0.12
N SER A 29 13.08 -10.22 -1.02
CA SER A 29 14.49 -10.07 -0.70
C SER A 29 14.85 -8.63 -0.34
N VAL A 30 16.00 -8.43 0.27
CA VAL A 30 16.56 -7.09 0.58
C VAL A 30 16.71 -6.25 -0.70
N ALA A 31 17.13 -6.89 -1.80
CA ALA A 31 17.26 -6.22 -3.10
C ALA A 31 15.90 -5.74 -3.61
N MET A 32 14.85 -6.55 -3.47
CA MET A 32 13.48 -6.16 -3.85
C MET A 32 12.96 -4.99 -3.01
N TRP A 33 13.20 -4.97 -1.71
CA TRP A 33 12.83 -3.84 -0.85
C TRP A 33 13.52 -2.54 -1.28
N ARG A 34 14.82 -2.59 -1.61
CA ARG A 34 15.57 -1.43 -2.13
C ARG A 34 14.98 -0.95 -3.45
N ARG A 35 14.77 -1.87 -4.40
CA ARG A 35 14.20 -1.54 -5.70
C ARG A 35 12.79 -0.97 -5.59
N LEU A 36 11.94 -1.54 -4.73
CA LEU A 36 10.61 -1.02 -4.44
C LEU A 36 10.68 0.44 -3.97
N MET A 37 11.57 0.74 -3.04
CA MET A 37 11.77 2.10 -2.52
C MET A 37 12.15 3.08 -3.63
N ASP A 38 13.05 2.69 -4.54
CA ASP A 38 13.48 3.51 -5.67
C ASP A 38 12.34 3.75 -6.66
N LEU A 39 11.56 2.72 -6.98
CA LEU A 39 10.42 2.82 -7.89
C LEU A 39 9.29 3.67 -7.31
N VAL A 40 8.98 3.51 -6.02
CA VAL A 40 8.02 4.39 -5.33
C VAL A 40 8.49 5.84 -5.38
N ALA A 41 9.80 6.09 -5.16
CA ALA A 41 10.36 7.44 -5.25
C ALA A 41 10.30 8.01 -6.67
N ALA A 42 10.50 7.18 -7.70
CA ALA A 42 10.38 7.59 -9.11
C ALA A 42 8.92 7.93 -9.45
N ALA A 43 7.97 7.07 -9.09
CA ALA A 43 6.55 7.30 -9.29
C ALA A 43 6.04 8.55 -8.56
N ASP A 44 6.55 8.83 -7.35
CA ASP A 44 6.18 10.02 -6.57
C ASP A 44 6.61 11.31 -7.24
N ARG A 45 7.79 11.32 -7.86
CA ARG A 45 8.34 12.50 -8.57
C ARG A 45 7.75 12.72 -9.97
N ASP A 46 7.21 11.69 -10.62
CA ASP A 46 6.64 11.81 -11.96
C ASP A 46 5.29 12.54 -11.91
N PRO A 47 5.17 13.78 -12.44
CA PRO A 47 3.91 14.53 -12.41
C PRO A 47 2.79 13.85 -13.20
N ALA A 48 3.10 13.00 -14.17
CA ALA A 48 2.11 12.26 -14.95
C ALA A 48 1.47 11.13 -14.14
N VAL A 49 2.08 10.66 -13.06
CA VAL A 49 1.52 9.61 -12.20
C VAL A 49 0.58 10.24 -11.17
N LYS A 50 -0.66 9.76 -11.13
CA LYS A 50 -1.68 10.14 -10.16
C LYS A 50 -1.94 9.06 -9.10
N VAL A 51 -1.82 7.79 -9.47
CA VAL A 51 -2.07 6.62 -8.60
C VAL A 51 -0.95 5.61 -8.74
N ILE A 52 -0.57 4.97 -7.65
CA ILE A 52 0.39 3.86 -7.64
C ILE A 52 -0.35 2.57 -7.26
N VAL A 53 -0.26 1.55 -8.11
CA VAL A 53 -0.73 0.19 -7.83
C VAL A 53 0.46 -0.69 -7.48
N VAL A 54 0.37 -1.46 -6.40
CA VAL A 54 1.37 -2.50 -6.04
C VAL A 54 0.72 -3.86 -6.21
N THR A 55 1.39 -4.78 -6.90
CA THR A 55 0.87 -6.13 -7.15
C THR A 55 2.00 -7.16 -7.26
N GLY A 56 1.65 -8.45 -7.18
CA GLY A 56 2.55 -9.56 -7.49
C GLY A 56 2.30 -10.14 -8.87
N ALA A 57 3.33 -10.65 -9.52
CA ALA A 57 3.21 -11.47 -10.72
C ALA A 57 2.67 -12.88 -10.39
N GLY A 58 1.95 -13.48 -11.33
CA GLY A 58 1.42 -14.83 -11.18
C GLY A 58 0.27 -14.92 -10.16
N GLN A 59 0.28 -15.97 -9.33
CA GLN A 59 -0.83 -16.36 -8.47
C GLN A 59 -0.66 -15.92 -7.00
N ALA A 60 0.30 -15.04 -6.69
CA ALA A 60 0.52 -14.56 -5.33
C ALA A 60 0.84 -13.05 -5.33
N PHE A 61 0.38 -12.36 -4.30
CA PHE A 61 0.83 -11.01 -4.03
C PHE A 61 2.28 -11.04 -3.52
N ALA A 62 2.52 -11.58 -2.32
CA ALA A 62 3.85 -11.86 -1.77
C ALA A 62 3.74 -12.83 -0.58
N ALA A 63 4.56 -13.88 -0.57
CA ALA A 63 4.56 -14.91 0.47
C ALA A 63 5.32 -14.53 1.75
N GLY A 64 5.90 -13.33 1.81
CA GLY A 64 6.67 -12.84 2.96
C GLY A 64 8.15 -12.66 2.66
N ALA A 65 9.00 -12.81 3.68
CA ALA A 65 10.45 -12.68 3.53
C ALA A 65 11.04 -13.85 2.71
N ASP A 66 12.10 -13.60 1.96
CA ASP A 66 12.85 -14.66 1.29
C ASP A 66 13.58 -15.53 2.33
N ILE A 67 13.24 -16.81 2.38
CA ILE A 67 13.74 -17.76 3.37
C ILE A 67 15.25 -17.95 3.23
N ASP A 68 15.79 -17.91 2.00
CA ASP A 68 17.21 -18.07 1.76
C ASP A 68 18.03 -16.93 2.41
N GLU A 69 17.50 -15.70 2.36
CA GLU A 69 18.10 -14.55 3.05
C GLU A 69 17.91 -14.63 4.58
N PHE A 70 16.79 -15.21 5.03
CA PHE A 70 16.49 -15.35 6.44
C PHE A 70 17.51 -16.22 7.17
N ALA A 71 18.01 -17.29 6.53
CA ALA A 71 19.06 -18.15 7.09
C ALA A 71 20.36 -17.35 7.38
N ALA A 72 20.73 -16.42 6.51
CA ALA A 72 21.88 -15.54 6.71
C ALA A 72 21.68 -14.53 7.86
N VAL A 73 20.44 -14.14 8.12
CA VAL A 73 20.07 -13.23 9.21
C VAL A 73 20.24 -13.89 10.58
N PHE A 74 19.91 -15.18 10.72
CA PHE A 74 20.10 -15.93 11.97
C PHE A 74 21.57 -16.05 12.37
N ALA A 75 22.46 -16.14 11.39
CA ALA A 75 23.89 -16.30 11.64
C ALA A 75 24.58 -14.99 12.07
N ASN A 76 23.95 -13.80 11.86
CA ASN A 76 24.60 -12.53 12.09
C ASN A 76 23.61 -11.40 12.49
N PRO A 77 23.66 -10.92 13.76
CA PRO A 77 22.79 -9.81 14.23
C PRO A 77 22.93 -8.50 13.42
N ARG A 78 24.11 -8.26 12.80
CA ARG A 78 24.28 -7.08 11.92
C ARG A 78 23.47 -7.24 10.63
N ALA A 79 23.39 -8.44 10.06
CA ALA A 79 22.55 -8.72 8.90
C ALA A 79 21.07 -8.50 9.23
N ALA A 80 20.60 -8.95 10.40
CA ALA A 80 19.23 -8.73 10.88
C ALA A 80 18.89 -7.23 10.91
N ARG A 81 19.82 -6.39 11.42
CA ARG A 81 19.64 -4.93 11.48
C ARG A 81 19.53 -4.33 10.09
N VAL A 82 20.37 -4.75 9.13
CA VAL A 82 20.31 -4.26 7.74
C VAL A 82 18.97 -4.59 7.09
N VAL A 83 18.50 -5.83 7.25
CA VAL A 83 17.18 -6.26 6.72
C VAL A 83 16.06 -5.44 7.33
N ALA A 84 16.05 -5.27 8.65
CA ALA A 84 15.05 -4.48 9.36
C ALA A 84 15.03 -3.01 8.89
N ASP A 85 16.20 -2.37 8.77
CA ASP A 85 16.32 -0.99 8.33
C ASP A 85 15.85 -0.79 6.89
N VAL A 86 16.25 -1.66 5.98
CA VAL A 86 15.85 -1.58 4.56
C VAL A 86 14.35 -1.79 4.41
N THR A 87 13.80 -2.81 5.06
CA THR A 87 12.36 -3.08 5.05
C THR A 87 11.57 -1.91 5.61
N TYR A 88 11.96 -1.40 6.78
CA TYR A 88 11.32 -0.24 7.40
C TYR A 88 11.32 0.99 6.46
N ARG A 89 12.46 1.31 5.85
CA ARG A 89 12.58 2.47 4.94
C ARG A 89 11.71 2.31 3.70
N ALA A 90 11.68 1.12 3.10
CA ALA A 90 10.87 0.84 1.92
C ALA A 90 9.37 0.94 2.24
N GLN A 91 8.94 0.32 3.32
CA GLN A 91 7.56 0.40 3.80
C GLN A 91 7.17 1.84 4.15
N LYS A 92 8.03 2.56 4.88
CA LYS A 92 7.80 3.97 5.22
C LYS A 92 7.69 4.83 3.96
N ARG A 93 8.54 4.58 2.94
CA ARG A 93 8.48 5.31 1.67
C ARG A 93 7.15 5.12 0.95
N LEU A 94 6.63 3.90 0.89
CA LEU A 94 5.33 3.60 0.29
C LEU A 94 4.19 4.20 1.12
N HIS A 95 4.18 3.96 2.42
CA HIS A 95 3.13 4.42 3.34
C HIS A 95 3.01 5.95 3.40
N ARG A 96 4.14 6.66 3.34
CA ARG A 96 4.20 8.13 3.39
C ARG A 96 4.24 8.78 2.00
N ASN A 97 4.03 8.00 0.94
CA ASN A 97 3.94 8.53 -0.41
C ASN A 97 2.82 9.57 -0.51
N ALA A 98 3.03 10.64 -1.28
CA ALA A 98 2.02 11.68 -1.42
C ALA A 98 0.83 11.26 -2.29
N LYS A 99 1.03 10.33 -3.22
CA LYS A 99 0.01 9.87 -4.15
C LYS A 99 -0.82 8.74 -3.55
N PRO A 100 -2.11 8.60 -3.91
CA PRO A 100 -2.92 7.43 -3.57
C PRO A 100 -2.26 6.13 -4.01
N THR A 101 -2.36 5.10 -3.16
CA THR A 101 -1.75 3.80 -3.38
C THR A 101 -2.77 2.67 -3.23
N ILE A 102 -2.74 1.69 -4.14
CA ILE A 102 -3.65 0.54 -4.15
C ILE A 102 -2.81 -0.74 -4.11
N ALA A 103 -3.09 -1.65 -3.17
CA ALA A 103 -2.60 -3.03 -3.23
C ALA A 103 -3.61 -3.88 -4.01
N LYS A 104 -3.18 -4.45 -5.14
CA LYS A 104 -3.94 -5.44 -5.91
C LYS A 104 -3.49 -6.83 -5.48
N ILE A 105 -4.35 -7.55 -4.76
CA ILE A 105 -3.99 -8.75 -4.02
C ILE A 105 -4.65 -9.98 -4.64
N ARG A 106 -3.82 -11.00 -4.99
CA ARG A 106 -4.23 -12.34 -5.40
C ARG A 106 -3.44 -13.36 -4.60
N GLY A 107 -4.08 -14.47 -4.21
CA GLY A 107 -3.41 -15.58 -3.53
C GLY A 107 -2.67 -15.16 -2.25
N ALA A 108 -1.46 -15.68 -2.05
CA ALA A 108 -0.69 -15.46 -0.83
C ALA A 108 -0.28 -13.98 -0.63
N CYS A 109 -0.66 -13.42 0.52
CA CYS A 109 -0.29 -12.10 1.03
C CYS A 109 0.08 -12.25 2.51
N VAL A 110 1.30 -12.73 2.79
CA VAL A 110 1.68 -13.25 4.11
C VAL A 110 2.93 -12.54 4.66
N GLY A 111 3.01 -12.40 5.96
CA GLY A 111 4.16 -11.82 6.66
C GLY A 111 4.52 -10.44 6.14
N GLY A 112 5.75 -10.28 5.62
CA GLY A 112 6.20 -9.03 4.98
C GLY A 112 5.36 -8.61 3.77
N GLY A 113 4.70 -9.56 3.07
CA GLY A 113 3.75 -9.28 2.00
C GLY A 113 2.49 -8.59 2.52
N CYS A 114 1.93 -9.08 3.63
CA CYS A 114 0.80 -8.43 4.29
C CYS A 114 1.19 -7.05 4.83
N GLY A 115 2.39 -6.93 5.42
CA GLY A 115 2.95 -5.64 5.85
C GLY A 115 3.10 -4.64 4.71
N LEU A 116 3.51 -5.12 3.51
CA LEU A 116 3.57 -4.29 2.30
C LEU A 116 2.18 -3.85 1.83
N ALA A 117 1.19 -4.74 1.82
CA ALA A 117 -0.17 -4.40 1.47
C ALA A 117 -0.78 -3.36 2.42
N LEU A 118 -0.50 -3.46 3.72
CA LEU A 118 -0.89 -2.49 4.75
C LEU A 118 -0.18 -1.12 4.61
N CYS A 119 0.87 -1.02 3.82
CA CYS A 119 1.48 0.27 3.47
C CYS A 119 0.73 1.02 2.37
N CYS A 120 -0.16 0.35 1.64
CA CYS A 120 -1.04 0.98 0.65
C CYS A 120 -2.29 1.56 1.33
N ASP A 121 -2.87 2.60 0.71
CA ASP A 121 -4.07 3.25 1.24
C ASP A 121 -5.29 2.31 1.16
N ILE A 122 -5.44 1.64 0.02
CA ILE A 122 -6.57 0.75 -0.29
C ILE A 122 -6.05 -0.63 -0.69
N ARG A 123 -6.71 -1.69 -0.25
CA ARG A 123 -6.42 -3.10 -0.54
C ARG A 123 -7.61 -3.72 -1.26
N ILE A 124 -7.44 -4.06 -2.53
CA ILE A 124 -8.45 -4.76 -3.34
C ILE A 124 -7.94 -6.18 -3.59
N ALA A 125 -8.73 -7.16 -3.20
CA ALA A 125 -8.35 -8.56 -3.29
C ALA A 125 -9.37 -9.38 -4.10
N ASP A 126 -8.92 -10.51 -4.62
CA ASP A 126 -9.84 -11.53 -5.12
C ASP A 126 -10.07 -12.65 -4.08
N THR A 127 -11.07 -13.51 -4.35
CA THR A 127 -11.47 -14.59 -3.44
C THR A 127 -10.40 -15.67 -3.22
N THR A 128 -9.32 -15.68 -4.00
CA THR A 128 -8.18 -16.59 -3.79
C THR A 128 -7.21 -16.07 -2.73
N ALA A 129 -7.37 -14.83 -2.27
CA ALA A 129 -6.44 -14.20 -1.35
C ALA A 129 -6.37 -14.94 0.00
N ARG A 130 -5.14 -15.11 0.48
CA ARG A 130 -4.81 -15.72 1.77
C ARG A 130 -3.91 -14.77 2.52
N LEU A 131 -4.44 -14.14 3.56
CA LEU A 131 -3.75 -13.08 4.27
C LEU A 131 -3.32 -13.55 5.66
N GLY A 132 -2.14 -13.15 6.10
CA GLY A 132 -1.68 -13.50 7.44
C GLY A 132 -0.40 -12.83 7.83
N ILE A 133 -0.18 -12.73 9.15
CA ILE A 133 1.03 -12.16 9.73
C ILE A 133 1.57 -13.19 10.71
N THR A 134 2.64 -13.88 10.33
CA THR A 134 3.09 -15.13 10.92
C THR A 134 4.38 -15.08 11.75
N PRO A 135 4.96 -13.92 12.14
CA PRO A 135 6.23 -13.89 12.88
C PRO A 135 6.14 -14.62 14.23
N GLY A 136 4.97 -14.63 14.89
CA GLY A 136 4.77 -15.38 16.13
C GLY A 136 5.04 -16.88 16.01
N LYS A 137 4.83 -17.48 14.83
CA LYS A 137 5.18 -18.90 14.57
C LYS A 137 6.70 -19.15 14.50
N LEU A 138 7.48 -18.09 14.34
CA LEU A 138 8.95 -18.12 14.33
C LEU A 138 9.55 -17.59 15.64
N GLY A 139 8.71 -17.25 16.65
CA GLY A 139 9.18 -16.62 17.86
C GLY A 139 9.62 -15.16 17.69
N LEU A 140 9.21 -14.53 16.60
CA LEU A 140 9.55 -13.14 16.28
C LEU A 140 8.41 -12.17 16.67
N ILE A 141 8.80 -10.94 17.00
CA ILE A 141 7.89 -9.83 17.27
C ILE A 141 7.73 -9.03 15.98
N TYR A 142 6.50 -8.64 15.68
CA TYR A 142 6.23 -7.71 14.58
C TYR A 142 6.61 -6.29 14.99
N THR A 143 7.13 -5.48 14.06
CA THR A 143 7.62 -4.14 14.40
C THR A 143 6.49 -3.23 14.90
N LEU A 144 6.82 -2.20 15.69
CA LEU A 144 5.82 -1.21 16.12
C LEU A 144 5.10 -0.59 14.91
N ALA A 145 5.84 -0.21 13.87
CA ALA A 145 5.28 0.44 12.69
C ALA A 145 4.33 -0.48 11.91
N ASP A 146 4.68 -1.76 11.77
CA ASP A 146 3.83 -2.76 11.12
C ASP A 146 2.61 -3.10 11.98
N THR A 147 2.82 -3.27 13.30
CA THR A 147 1.75 -3.52 14.25
C THR A 147 0.74 -2.36 14.29
N LYS A 148 1.24 -1.11 14.24
CA LYS A 148 0.36 0.06 14.20
C LYS A 148 -0.52 0.06 12.95
N ARG A 149 0.04 -0.18 11.76
CA ARG A 149 -0.75 -0.25 10.52
C ARG A 149 -1.82 -1.35 10.57
N LEU A 150 -1.47 -2.50 11.17
CA LEU A 150 -2.46 -3.56 11.38
C LEU A 150 -3.56 -3.12 12.35
N VAL A 151 -3.19 -2.52 13.50
CA VAL A 151 -4.17 -2.03 14.49
C VAL A 151 -5.05 -0.94 13.89
N ASP A 152 -4.49 -0.04 13.10
CA ASP A 152 -5.26 1.02 12.43
C ASP A 152 -6.28 0.43 11.44
N ALA A 153 -5.96 -0.70 10.80
CA ALA A 153 -6.84 -1.36 9.84
C ALA A 153 -7.95 -2.19 10.51
N VAL A 154 -7.60 -3.03 11.49
CA VAL A 154 -8.53 -4.05 12.02
C VAL A 154 -8.91 -3.84 13.48
N GLY A 155 -8.37 -2.83 14.13
CA GLY A 155 -8.53 -2.58 15.55
C GLY A 155 -7.66 -3.50 16.44
N PRO A 156 -7.47 -3.15 17.73
CA PRO A 156 -6.48 -3.81 18.60
C PRO A 156 -6.81 -5.28 18.91
N ALA A 157 -8.09 -5.64 19.03
CA ALA A 157 -8.48 -7.01 19.35
C ALA A 157 -8.18 -7.98 18.21
N LYS A 158 -8.55 -7.62 16.97
CA LYS A 158 -8.27 -8.44 15.78
C LYS A 158 -6.78 -8.47 15.44
N ALA A 159 -6.07 -7.37 15.63
CA ALA A 159 -4.61 -7.34 15.49
C ALA A 159 -3.93 -8.34 16.44
N LYS A 160 -4.33 -8.41 17.70
CA LYS A 160 -3.83 -9.39 18.67
C LYS A 160 -4.17 -10.82 18.27
N ASP A 161 -5.41 -11.10 17.84
CA ASP A 161 -5.81 -12.42 17.34
C ASP A 161 -4.89 -12.88 16.20
N ILE A 162 -4.68 -12.03 15.19
CA ILE A 162 -3.81 -12.32 14.04
C ILE A 162 -2.35 -12.56 14.48
N LEU A 163 -1.82 -11.67 15.32
CA LEU A 163 -0.41 -11.73 15.73
C LEU A 163 -0.11 -12.86 16.70
N TYR A 164 -1.03 -13.19 17.61
CA TYR A 164 -0.83 -14.27 18.59
C TYR A 164 -0.92 -15.65 17.96
N THR A 165 -1.88 -15.84 17.07
CA THR A 165 -2.12 -17.14 16.42
C THR A 165 -1.24 -17.36 15.18
N GLY A 166 -0.85 -16.28 14.50
CA GLY A 166 -0.19 -16.33 13.20
C GLY A 166 -1.02 -17.08 12.15
N ARG A 167 -2.35 -17.15 12.32
CA ARG A 167 -3.23 -17.86 11.39
C ARG A 167 -3.34 -17.14 10.06
N ILE A 168 -3.70 -17.92 9.03
CA ILE A 168 -4.02 -17.40 7.72
C ILE A 168 -5.53 -17.17 7.65
N LEU A 169 -5.90 -16.01 7.15
CA LEU A 169 -7.28 -15.57 6.98
C LEU A 169 -7.72 -15.81 5.54
N GLU A 170 -8.94 -16.29 5.38
CA GLU A 170 -9.63 -16.32 4.09
C GLU A 170 -10.04 -14.89 3.70
N ALA A 171 -10.25 -14.66 2.41
CA ALA A 171 -10.55 -13.35 1.86
C ALA A 171 -11.82 -12.70 2.45
N ASP A 172 -12.89 -13.50 2.65
CA ASP A 172 -14.15 -13.02 3.23
C ASP A 172 -13.98 -12.56 4.70
N GLU A 173 -13.19 -13.29 5.48
CA GLU A 173 -12.88 -12.86 6.84
C GLU A 173 -12.03 -11.59 6.84
N ALA A 174 -11.03 -11.51 5.96
CA ALA A 174 -10.18 -10.34 5.82
C ALA A 174 -11.00 -9.08 5.46
N LEU A 175 -12.01 -9.22 4.58
CA LEU A 175 -12.94 -8.13 4.26
C LEU A 175 -13.79 -7.75 5.48
N ARG A 176 -14.38 -8.72 6.16
CA ARG A 176 -15.26 -8.47 7.31
C ARG A 176 -14.57 -7.74 8.46
N ILE A 177 -13.27 -7.96 8.66
CA ILE A 177 -12.50 -7.31 9.72
C ILE A 177 -11.78 -6.04 9.28
N GLY A 178 -11.86 -5.64 8.01
CA GLY A 178 -11.21 -4.44 7.46
C GLY A 178 -9.73 -4.63 7.09
N LEU A 179 -9.23 -5.87 7.02
CA LEU A 179 -7.86 -6.12 6.56
C LEU A 179 -7.70 -5.90 5.06
N ILE A 180 -8.78 -6.09 4.28
CA ILE A 180 -8.93 -5.63 2.90
C ILE A 180 -10.19 -4.78 2.77
N ASP A 181 -10.23 -3.92 1.76
CA ASP A 181 -11.26 -2.91 1.60
C ASP A 181 -12.32 -3.31 0.55
N ARG A 182 -11.93 -4.14 -0.42
CA ARG A 182 -12.83 -4.68 -1.47
C ARG A 182 -12.44 -6.12 -1.79
N LEU A 183 -13.46 -6.94 -2.06
CA LEU A 183 -13.32 -8.33 -2.48
C LEU A 183 -14.13 -8.55 -3.76
N VAL A 184 -13.50 -9.18 -4.76
CA VAL A 184 -14.09 -9.46 -6.06
C VAL A 184 -13.77 -10.89 -6.53
N ALA A 185 -14.45 -11.35 -7.58
CA ALA A 185 -14.07 -12.61 -8.22
C ALA A 185 -12.69 -12.49 -8.90
N PRO A 186 -11.93 -13.60 -9.04
CA PRO A 186 -10.58 -13.57 -9.64
C PRO A 186 -10.52 -12.97 -11.04
N ALA A 187 -11.57 -13.18 -11.86
CA ALA A 187 -11.67 -12.63 -13.21
C ALA A 187 -11.90 -11.11 -13.22
N ASP A 188 -12.43 -10.55 -12.14
CA ASP A 188 -12.80 -9.13 -12.05
C ASP A 188 -11.73 -8.27 -11.40
N LEU A 189 -10.68 -8.85 -10.81
CA LEU A 189 -9.70 -8.11 -10.00
C LEU A 189 -9.01 -7.00 -10.79
N ASP A 190 -8.57 -7.29 -12.00
CA ASP A 190 -7.86 -6.31 -12.83
C ASP A 190 -8.79 -5.13 -13.20
N ARG A 191 -10.03 -5.43 -13.58
CA ARG A 191 -11.05 -4.43 -13.89
C ARG A 191 -11.41 -3.59 -12.67
N ALA A 192 -11.66 -4.21 -11.53
CA ALA A 192 -12.04 -3.50 -10.30
C ALA A 192 -10.94 -2.53 -9.83
N VAL A 193 -9.66 -2.90 -9.97
CA VAL A 193 -8.53 -2.02 -9.64
C VAL A 193 -8.40 -0.90 -10.67
N ALA A 194 -8.56 -1.19 -11.96
CA ALA A 194 -8.49 -0.18 -13.03
C ALA A 194 -9.62 0.85 -12.89
N ASP A 195 -10.85 0.42 -12.66
CA ASP A 195 -12.00 1.29 -12.46
C ASP A 195 -11.81 2.19 -11.25
N TYR A 196 -11.36 1.64 -10.11
CA TYR A 196 -11.11 2.41 -8.91
C TYR A 196 -9.95 3.41 -9.08
N ALA A 197 -8.87 3.01 -9.75
CA ALA A 197 -7.76 3.91 -10.07
C ALA A 197 -8.22 5.04 -11.01
N ALA A 198 -9.09 4.75 -11.99
CA ALA A 198 -9.66 5.76 -12.88
C ALA A 198 -10.53 6.78 -12.11
N GLU A 199 -11.34 6.33 -11.14
CA GLU A 199 -12.12 7.22 -10.26
C GLU A 199 -11.19 8.19 -9.50
N ILE A 200 -10.09 7.69 -8.93
CA ILE A 200 -9.11 8.53 -8.23
C ILE A 200 -8.40 9.48 -9.22
N CYS A 201 -8.03 9.00 -10.41
CA CYS A 201 -7.40 9.85 -11.43
C CYS A 201 -8.32 10.96 -11.94
N ALA A 202 -9.63 10.74 -11.95
CA ALA A 202 -10.62 11.73 -12.34
C ALA A 202 -10.93 12.76 -11.24
N ALA A 203 -10.55 12.49 -9.99
CA ALA A 203 -10.71 13.41 -8.88
C ALA A 203 -9.57 14.44 -8.82
N SER A 204 -9.79 15.54 -8.08
CA SER A 204 -8.75 16.53 -7.79
C SER A 204 -7.56 15.89 -7.09
N GLN A 205 -6.40 15.99 -7.71
CA GLN A 205 -5.16 15.45 -7.11
C GLN A 205 -4.69 16.27 -5.92
N PHE A 206 -4.96 17.55 -5.90
CA PHE A 206 -4.73 18.38 -4.71
C PHE A 206 -5.57 17.87 -3.53
N SER A 207 -6.85 17.60 -3.76
CA SER A 207 -7.76 17.10 -2.74
C SER A 207 -7.37 15.70 -2.26
N ALA A 208 -7.09 14.76 -3.18
CA ALA A 208 -6.70 13.39 -2.84
C ALA A 208 -5.42 13.34 -1.97
N ARG A 209 -4.38 14.09 -2.38
CA ARG A 209 -3.11 14.20 -1.63
C ARG A 209 -3.28 14.93 -0.29
N GLY A 210 -4.11 15.98 -0.28
CA GLY A 210 -4.45 16.72 0.93
C GLY A 210 -5.17 15.83 1.95
N THR A 211 -6.17 15.08 1.51
CA THR A 211 -6.91 14.11 2.34
C THR A 211 -5.98 13.05 2.91
N LYS A 212 -5.14 12.44 2.08
CA LYS A 212 -4.13 11.45 2.56
C LYS A 212 -3.25 12.04 3.66
N LYS A 213 -2.77 13.28 3.46
CA LYS A 213 -1.95 13.98 4.46
C LYS A 213 -2.69 14.23 5.77
N ILE A 214 -3.98 14.61 5.73
CA ILE A 214 -4.79 14.83 6.93
C ILE A 214 -5.05 13.50 7.66
N VAL A 215 -5.49 12.46 6.94
CA VAL A 215 -5.70 11.12 7.52
C VAL A 215 -4.42 10.62 8.19
N GLN A 216 -3.27 10.79 7.52
CA GLN A 216 -1.99 10.38 8.10
C GLN A 216 -1.65 11.12 9.39
N LYS A 217 -1.98 12.41 9.50
CA LYS A 217 -1.80 13.16 10.76
C LYS A 217 -2.67 12.64 11.89
N ILE A 218 -3.92 12.26 11.58
CA ILE A 218 -4.83 11.63 12.55
C ILE A 218 -4.23 10.31 13.03
N LEU A 219 -3.78 9.46 12.11
CA LEU A 219 -3.12 8.19 12.44
C LEU A 219 -1.81 8.39 13.24
N ASP A 220 -1.15 9.52 13.09
CA ASP A 220 0.04 9.92 13.87
C ASP A 220 -0.32 10.52 15.24
N GLY A 221 -1.62 10.56 15.61
CA GLY A 221 -2.09 11.02 16.93
C GLY A 221 -2.55 12.47 17.00
N ALA A 222 -2.67 13.17 15.84
CA ALA A 222 -3.24 14.52 15.85
C ALA A 222 -4.76 14.45 16.16
N ALA A 223 -5.19 15.18 17.17
CA ALA A 223 -6.59 15.25 17.61
C ALA A 223 -7.31 16.53 17.17
N ASP A 224 -6.58 17.54 16.69
CA ASP A 224 -7.15 18.84 16.33
C ASP A 224 -6.33 19.50 15.21
N ASP A 225 -6.89 20.58 14.66
CA ASP A 225 -6.26 21.38 13.61
C ASP A 225 -5.01 22.10 14.11
N THR A 226 -3.99 22.07 13.28
CA THR A 226 -2.79 22.89 13.44
C THR A 226 -2.81 24.08 12.46
N PRO A 227 -1.98 25.11 12.67
CA PRO A 227 -1.83 26.17 11.66
C PRO A 227 -1.49 25.64 10.25
N ALA A 228 -0.79 24.50 10.17
CA ALA A 228 -0.42 23.87 8.89
C ALA A 228 -1.63 23.19 8.22
N THR A 229 -2.51 22.53 8.97
CA THR A 229 -3.71 21.89 8.42
C THR A 229 -4.75 22.93 7.99
N ARG A 230 -4.92 23.99 8.79
CA ARG A 230 -5.78 25.15 8.42
C ARG A 230 -5.29 25.84 7.15
N ARG A 231 -3.97 26.06 7.01
CA ARG A 231 -3.41 26.61 5.76
C ARG A 231 -3.66 25.71 4.56
N LEU A 232 -3.57 24.39 4.72
CA LEU A 232 -3.86 23.42 3.65
C LEU A 232 -5.33 23.56 3.19
N PHE A 233 -6.26 23.64 4.15
CA PHE A 233 -7.69 23.85 3.86
C PHE A 233 -7.94 25.17 3.11
N VAL A 234 -7.41 26.29 3.62
CA VAL A 234 -7.59 27.62 2.99
C VAL A 234 -6.98 27.65 1.59
N ARG A 235 -5.82 27.04 1.41
CA ARG A 235 -5.16 26.96 0.11
C ARG A 235 -6.02 26.28 -0.95
N ALA A 236 -6.86 25.30 -0.57
CA ALA A 236 -7.75 24.63 -1.51
C ALA A 236 -8.63 25.58 -2.33
N PHE A 237 -9.08 26.70 -1.74
CA PHE A 237 -9.90 27.71 -2.43
C PHE A 237 -9.15 28.51 -3.50
N ALA A 238 -7.83 28.53 -3.43
CA ALA A 238 -6.98 29.21 -4.42
C ALA A 238 -6.53 28.27 -5.57
N GLU A 239 -6.69 26.96 -5.41
CA GLU A 239 -6.24 25.98 -6.41
C GLU A 239 -7.13 26.01 -7.67
N PRO A 240 -6.55 25.74 -8.85
CA PRO A 240 -7.31 25.63 -10.10
C PRO A 240 -8.43 24.59 -10.02
N ASP A 241 -8.20 23.48 -9.33
CA ASP A 241 -9.17 22.41 -9.15
C ASP A 241 -10.44 22.88 -8.45
N PHE A 242 -10.35 23.81 -7.48
CA PHE A 242 -11.54 24.37 -6.84
C PHE A 242 -12.39 25.18 -7.84
N LYS A 243 -11.74 25.99 -8.66
CA LYS A 243 -12.45 26.80 -9.69
C LYS A 243 -13.16 25.91 -10.70
N GLU A 244 -12.48 24.87 -11.20
CA GLU A 244 -13.08 23.91 -12.12
C GLU A 244 -14.22 23.12 -11.45
N GLY A 245 -14.01 22.62 -10.24
CA GLY A 245 -15.02 21.89 -9.49
C GLY A 245 -16.27 22.72 -9.24
N PHE A 246 -16.12 23.98 -8.85
CA PHE A 246 -17.24 24.91 -8.64
C PHE A 246 -17.98 25.21 -9.94
N ALA A 247 -17.25 25.50 -11.04
CA ALA A 247 -17.85 25.73 -12.34
C ALA A 247 -18.60 24.49 -12.86
N ALA A 248 -18.01 23.31 -12.74
CA ALA A 248 -18.62 22.05 -13.15
C ALA A 248 -19.91 21.75 -12.35
N PHE A 249 -19.88 21.96 -11.03
CA PHE A 249 -21.05 21.80 -10.17
C PHE A 249 -22.19 22.73 -10.58
N THR A 250 -21.90 24.02 -10.79
CA THR A 250 -22.89 25.02 -11.19
C THR A 250 -23.49 24.71 -12.57
N GLN A 251 -22.65 24.20 -13.49
CA GLN A 251 -23.05 23.82 -14.86
C GLN A 251 -23.63 22.40 -14.96
N LYS A 252 -23.75 21.67 -13.86
CA LYS A 252 -24.22 20.26 -13.80
C LYS A 252 -23.48 19.32 -14.77
N ARG A 253 -22.17 19.49 -14.91
CA ARG A 253 -21.29 18.64 -15.72
C ARG A 253 -20.23 17.97 -14.87
N LYS A 254 -19.56 16.94 -15.41
CA LYS A 254 -18.39 16.35 -14.76
C LYS A 254 -17.21 17.34 -14.79
N PRO A 255 -16.46 17.48 -13.67
CA PRO A 255 -15.25 18.29 -13.64
C PRO A 255 -14.14 17.67 -14.48
N LYS A 256 -13.23 18.51 -14.98
CA LYS A 256 -12.03 18.09 -15.73
C LYS A 256 -10.80 18.66 -15.02
N PHE A 257 -10.32 17.94 -14.01
CA PHE A 257 -9.13 18.36 -13.27
C PHE A 257 -7.87 18.11 -14.08
N THR A 258 -6.99 19.10 -14.13
CA THR A 258 -5.76 19.09 -14.94
C THR A 258 -4.48 18.86 -14.15
N ALA A 259 -4.55 18.89 -12.82
CA ALA A 259 -3.39 18.75 -11.93
C ALA A 259 -3.07 17.27 -11.58
#